data_cbab1c9454b35171e2d21960e63fd5a1
#
_entry.id   cbab1c9454b35171e2d21960e63fd5a1
#
_cell.length_a   1.000
_cell.length_b   1.000
_cell.length_c   1.000
_cell.angle_alpha   90.00
_cell.angle_beta   90.00
_cell.angle_gamma   90.00
#
_symmetry.space_group_name_H-M   'P 1'
#
loop_
_entity.id
_entity.type
_entity.pdbx_description
1 polymer ?
#
loop_
_entity_poly.entity_id
_entity_poly.type
_entity_poly.pdbx_seq_one_letter_code
_entity_poly.pdbx_strand_id
1 'polypeptide(L)'
;FMIQAMGGIMSVTGEPDGSPMKVGVGIADVMCGMYAAVSILAAIRHRDQGGHGQYIDLALLDSQAAWLINSGSNYLTSREDQHRLGNAHPNIVPYQAFQTSDSFFVLAIGNDAQFRKFCKFAEAPELPDDSRFKTNADRVKNRDVLVTMINDLTQGFSTRHWLEGLAKRQVPCGPVNTIKEVFDDPQIQHREMEISMPHPLSGNGNVTLIGSPLKMSATPVTYRHAPPTLGQHTDEILEELLGMDEDERRELAMKKVV
;
A
#
# COMPACT_ATOMS: atom_id res chain seq x y z
N PHE A 1 15.34 1.97 -2.22
CA PHE A 1 15.43 0.80 -3.11
C PHE A 1 16.31 -0.30 -2.52
N MET A 2 17.55 0.01 -2.10
CA MET A 2 18.49 -0.96 -1.50
C MET A 2 17.87 -1.72 -0.31
N ILE A 3 17.18 -1.03 0.57
CA ILE A 3 16.53 -1.64 1.75
C ILE A 3 15.44 -2.64 1.36
N GLN A 4 14.70 -2.40 0.29
CA GLN A 4 13.75 -3.40 -0.19
C GLN A 4 14.45 -4.71 -0.62
N ALA A 5 15.63 -4.61 -1.21
CA ALA A 5 16.43 -5.78 -1.57
C ALA A 5 17.01 -6.47 -0.32
N MET A 6 17.66 -5.72 0.56
CA MET A 6 18.32 -6.24 1.77
C MET A 6 17.31 -6.78 2.81
N GLY A 7 16.15 -6.16 2.92
CA GLY A 7 15.09 -6.51 3.88
C GLY A 7 14.14 -7.61 3.41
N GLY A 8 14.44 -8.30 2.31
CA GLY A 8 13.76 -9.53 1.89
C GLY A 8 12.47 -9.36 1.10
N ILE A 9 11.86 -8.15 1.00
CA ILE A 9 10.57 -8.00 0.30
C ILE A 9 10.67 -8.38 -1.19
N MET A 10 11.82 -8.14 -1.84
CA MET A 10 12.02 -8.47 -3.24
C MET A 10 12.12 -9.98 -3.49
N SER A 11 12.43 -10.79 -2.48
CA SER A 11 12.47 -12.26 -2.63
C SER A 11 11.08 -12.88 -2.74
N VAL A 12 10.05 -12.16 -2.29
CA VAL A 12 8.64 -12.61 -2.31
C VAL A 12 7.76 -11.78 -3.25
N THR A 13 8.31 -10.78 -3.93
CA THR A 13 7.59 -9.88 -4.86
C THR A 13 8.00 -10.15 -6.31
N GLY A 14 7.04 -10.37 -7.18
CA GLY A 14 7.21 -10.64 -8.62
C GLY A 14 6.69 -11.99 -9.04
N GLU A 15 6.75 -12.26 -10.34
CA GLU A 15 6.35 -13.54 -10.93
C GLU A 15 7.25 -14.70 -10.42
N PRO A 16 6.71 -15.93 -10.30
CA PRO A 16 7.44 -17.08 -9.74
C PRO A 16 8.81 -17.29 -10.40
N ASP A 17 8.85 -17.31 -11.71
CA ASP A 17 10.07 -17.53 -12.50
C ASP A 17 10.73 -16.23 -13.00
N GLY A 18 10.21 -15.08 -12.54
CA GLY A 18 10.71 -13.76 -12.91
C GLY A 18 11.89 -13.29 -12.06
N SER A 19 12.38 -12.09 -12.35
CA SER A 19 13.38 -11.42 -11.51
C SER A 19 12.77 -10.92 -10.19
N PRO A 20 13.54 -10.84 -9.10
CA PRO A 20 13.11 -10.16 -7.87
C PRO A 20 12.67 -8.72 -8.16
N MET A 21 11.47 -8.32 -7.71
CA MET A 21 10.88 -7.03 -8.01
C MET A 21 10.71 -6.19 -6.74
N LYS A 22 10.98 -4.89 -6.86
CA LYS A 22 10.60 -3.94 -5.80
C LYS A 22 9.11 -3.63 -5.86
N VAL A 23 8.54 -3.20 -4.74
CA VAL A 23 7.23 -2.52 -4.75
C VAL A 23 7.35 -1.22 -5.54
N GLY A 24 6.33 -0.86 -6.31
CA GLY A 24 6.34 0.29 -7.22
C GLY A 24 6.61 1.65 -6.58
N VAL A 25 6.36 1.77 -5.26
CA VAL A 25 6.60 2.97 -4.45
C VAL A 25 7.73 2.75 -3.45
N GLY A 26 8.21 3.82 -2.79
CA GLY A 26 9.22 3.78 -1.73
C GLY A 26 8.66 3.22 -0.42
N ILE A 27 8.16 1.98 -0.41
CA ILE A 27 7.42 1.41 0.71
C ILE A 27 8.25 1.34 2.00
N ALA A 28 9.55 1.05 1.92
CA ALA A 28 10.43 1.01 3.09
C ALA A 28 10.50 2.37 3.80
N ASP A 29 10.58 3.46 3.02
CA ASP A 29 10.65 4.83 3.55
C ASP A 29 9.32 5.25 4.17
N VAL A 30 8.20 4.98 3.46
CA VAL A 30 6.84 5.27 3.95
C VAL A 30 6.60 4.55 5.28
N MET A 31 6.95 3.28 5.39
CA MET A 31 6.72 2.50 6.60
C MET A 31 7.63 2.91 7.76
N CYS A 32 8.89 3.18 7.48
CA CYS A 32 9.80 3.73 8.48
C CYS A 32 9.28 5.07 9.02
N GLY A 33 8.79 5.94 8.14
CA GLY A 33 8.14 7.20 8.54
C GLY A 33 6.90 7.00 9.40
N MET A 34 6.07 5.98 9.12
CA MET A 34 4.92 5.62 9.96
C MET A 34 5.35 5.12 11.35
N TYR A 35 6.37 4.25 11.43
CA TYR A 35 6.94 3.83 12.73
C TYR A 35 7.54 5.01 13.50
N ALA A 36 8.22 5.95 12.80
CA ALA A 36 8.73 7.16 13.42
C ALA A 36 7.61 7.99 14.06
N ALA A 37 6.53 8.24 13.32
CA ALA A 37 5.39 8.99 13.83
C ALA A 37 4.77 8.32 15.08
N VAL A 38 4.56 7.00 15.03
CA VAL A 38 4.03 6.24 16.18
C VAL A 38 4.98 6.30 17.38
N SER A 39 6.28 6.12 17.16
CA SER A 39 7.30 6.15 18.24
C SER A 39 7.40 7.52 18.89
N ILE A 40 7.38 8.59 18.10
CA ILE A 40 7.40 9.98 18.59
C ILE A 40 6.15 10.28 19.42
N LEU A 41 4.97 9.93 18.92
CA LEU A 41 3.72 10.12 19.67
C LEU A 41 3.72 9.33 20.98
N ALA A 42 4.22 8.10 20.99
CA ALA A 42 4.35 7.30 22.21
C ALA A 42 5.34 7.92 23.20
N ALA A 43 6.49 8.42 22.72
CA ALA A 43 7.49 9.09 23.56
C ALA A 43 6.95 10.41 24.18
N ILE A 44 6.25 11.22 23.37
CA ILE A 44 5.58 12.43 23.86
C ILE A 44 4.53 12.08 24.91
N ARG A 45 3.69 11.07 24.65
CA ARG A 45 2.68 10.61 25.62
C ARG A 45 3.31 10.16 26.94
N HIS A 46 4.40 9.40 26.90
CA HIS A 46 5.14 8.97 28.08
C HIS A 46 5.68 10.18 28.86
N ARG A 47 6.30 11.13 28.19
CA ARG A 47 6.81 12.37 28.80
C ARG A 47 5.71 13.16 29.47
N ASP A 48 4.58 13.35 28.82
CA ASP A 48 3.46 14.16 29.32
C ASP A 48 2.71 13.49 30.50
N GLN A 49 2.91 12.18 30.70
CA GLN A 49 2.41 11.44 31.85
C GLN A 49 3.40 11.39 33.04
N GLY A 50 4.39 12.27 33.08
CA GLY A 50 5.38 12.38 34.17
C GLY A 50 6.65 11.56 33.97
N GLY A 51 6.84 10.97 32.77
CA GLY A 51 8.11 10.37 32.34
C GLY A 51 9.12 11.41 31.85
N HIS A 52 10.20 10.91 31.30
CA HIS A 52 11.24 11.74 30.66
C HIS A 52 11.24 11.57 29.14
N GLY A 53 11.83 12.54 28.41
CA GLY A 53 12.16 12.39 27.00
C GLY A 53 13.13 11.23 26.81
N GLN A 54 13.11 10.61 25.62
CA GLN A 54 13.95 9.45 25.32
C GLN A 54 14.51 9.52 23.89
N TYR A 55 15.62 8.85 23.68
CA TYR A 55 16.17 8.59 22.36
C TYR A 55 15.36 7.50 21.67
N ILE A 56 15.11 7.70 20.37
CA ILE A 56 14.40 6.72 19.52
C ILE A 56 15.37 6.29 18.43
N ASP A 57 15.75 5.02 18.43
CA ASP A 57 16.51 4.40 17.35
C ASP A 57 15.54 3.70 16.40
N LEU A 58 15.61 4.04 15.11
CA LEU A 58 14.72 3.51 14.10
C LEU A 58 15.49 3.29 12.79
N ALA A 59 15.63 2.02 12.40
CA ALA A 59 16.33 1.64 11.18
C ALA A 59 15.34 1.27 10.05
N LEU A 60 15.67 1.67 8.82
CA LEU A 60 14.93 1.27 7.61
C LEU A 60 14.91 -0.26 7.45
N LEU A 61 16.03 -0.93 7.76
CA LEU A 61 16.14 -2.38 7.61
C LEU A 61 15.23 -3.12 8.58
N ASP A 62 15.18 -2.71 9.84
CA ASP A 62 14.31 -3.30 10.86
C ASP A 62 12.83 -3.11 10.50
N SER A 63 12.49 -1.90 10.04
CA SER A 63 11.14 -1.57 9.56
C SER A 63 10.74 -2.45 8.39
N GLN A 64 11.65 -2.66 7.41
CA GLN A 64 11.38 -3.53 6.26
C GLN A 64 11.27 -5.00 6.67
N ALA A 65 12.11 -5.50 7.58
CA ALA A 65 12.03 -6.87 8.08
C ALA A 65 10.71 -7.14 8.81
N ALA A 66 10.23 -6.19 9.62
CA ALA A 66 8.92 -6.29 10.27
C ALA A 66 7.76 -6.39 9.28
N TRP A 67 7.94 -5.89 8.06
CA TRP A 67 6.94 -5.91 6.98
C TRP A 67 6.91 -7.19 6.16
N LEU A 68 7.71 -8.19 6.47
CA LEU A 68 7.61 -9.51 5.85
C LEU A 68 6.35 -10.27 6.32
N ILE A 69 5.72 -9.84 7.41
CA ILE A 69 4.41 -10.28 7.93
C ILE A 69 4.30 -11.83 7.91
N ASN A 70 3.32 -12.34 7.13
CA ASN A 70 3.06 -13.78 7.03
C ASN A 70 4.19 -14.55 6.33
N SER A 71 4.87 -13.98 5.34
CA SER A 71 6.03 -14.62 4.69
C SER A 71 7.19 -14.79 5.67
N GLY A 72 7.47 -13.75 6.48
CA GLY A 72 8.46 -13.83 7.56
C GLY A 72 8.06 -14.86 8.63
N SER A 73 6.78 -14.88 9.04
CA SER A 73 6.27 -15.85 10.02
C SER A 73 6.32 -17.29 9.49
N ASN A 74 6.01 -17.50 8.21
CA ASN A 74 6.13 -18.81 7.58
C ASN A 74 7.57 -19.31 7.65
N TYR A 75 8.56 -18.49 7.23
CA TYR A 75 9.97 -18.84 7.31
C TYR A 75 10.42 -19.13 8.76
N LEU A 76 10.07 -18.27 9.70
CA LEU A 76 10.47 -18.45 11.11
C LEU A 76 9.93 -19.73 11.73
N THR A 77 8.77 -20.20 11.26
CA THR A 77 8.11 -21.42 11.74
C THR A 77 8.63 -22.68 11.03
N SER A 78 8.70 -22.65 9.70
CA SER A 78 9.08 -23.83 8.90
C SER A 78 10.57 -23.95 8.64
N ARG A 79 11.30 -22.83 8.64
CA ARG A 79 12.68 -22.70 8.18
C ARG A 79 12.86 -22.96 6.68
N GLU A 80 11.77 -22.92 5.94
CA GLU A 80 11.76 -23.04 4.48
C GLU A 80 11.67 -21.67 3.83
N ASP A 81 12.52 -21.40 2.83
CA ASP A 81 12.52 -20.15 2.09
C ASP A 81 11.17 -19.93 1.38
N GLN A 82 10.72 -18.70 1.44
CA GLN A 82 9.52 -18.30 0.75
C GLN A 82 9.84 -17.89 -0.68
N HIS A 83 8.95 -18.21 -1.60
CA HIS A 83 9.12 -17.95 -3.03
C HIS A 83 8.15 -16.89 -3.52
N ARG A 84 8.48 -16.30 -4.67
CA ARG A 84 7.55 -15.41 -5.39
C ARG A 84 6.37 -16.22 -5.91
N LEU A 85 5.18 -15.69 -5.76
CA LEU A 85 3.92 -16.32 -6.18
C LEU A 85 3.11 -15.40 -7.12
N GLY A 86 3.76 -14.40 -7.75
CA GLY A 86 3.05 -13.39 -8.50
C GLY A 86 2.04 -12.65 -7.62
N ASN A 87 0.79 -12.67 -8.02
CA ASN A 87 -0.31 -12.08 -7.25
C ASN A 87 -0.95 -13.04 -6.24
N ALA A 88 -0.49 -14.30 -6.14
CA ALA A 88 -1.16 -15.31 -5.34
C ALA A 88 -0.81 -15.21 -3.84
N HIS A 89 -1.83 -15.36 -2.99
CA HIS A 89 -1.63 -15.47 -1.55
C HIS A 89 -1.00 -16.83 -1.19
N PRO A 90 0.04 -16.90 -0.32
CA PRO A 90 0.72 -18.16 -0.02
C PRO A 90 -0.18 -19.22 0.62
N ASN A 91 -1.10 -18.85 1.49
CA ASN A 91 -1.84 -19.76 2.36
C ASN A 91 -3.35 -19.84 2.06
N ILE A 92 -3.86 -19.11 1.08
CA ILE A 92 -5.29 -19.05 0.75
C ILE A 92 -5.46 -19.18 -0.77
N VAL A 93 -6.39 -20.04 -1.21
CA VAL A 93 -6.68 -20.28 -2.65
C VAL A 93 -8.18 -20.46 -2.86
N PRO A 94 -8.77 -19.80 -3.90
CA PRO A 94 -8.16 -18.77 -4.76
C PRO A 94 -8.13 -17.39 -4.07
N TYR A 95 -6.99 -16.75 -4.09
CA TYR A 95 -6.80 -15.40 -3.57
C TYR A 95 -5.70 -14.72 -4.39
N GLN A 96 -6.06 -14.13 -5.53
CA GLN A 96 -5.14 -13.51 -6.50
C GLN A 96 -5.88 -12.71 -7.57
N ALA A 97 -5.12 -12.05 -8.47
CA ALA A 97 -5.68 -11.50 -9.70
C ALA A 97 -5.92 -12.60 -10.74
N PHE A 98 -7.06 -12.52 -11.44
CA PHE A 98 -7.45 -13.39 -12.54
C PHE A 98 -7.73 -12.58 -13.79
N GLN A 99 -7.38 -13.14 -14.94
CA GLN A 99 -7.67 -12.53 -16.23
C GLN A 99 -9.15 -12.68 -16.57
N THR A 100 -9.70 -11.65 -17.20
CA THR A 100 -11.06 -11.64 -17.76
C THR A 100 -10.98 -11.45 -19.27
N SER A 101 -12.12 -11.36 -19.96
CA SER A 101 -12.11 -11.12 -21.40
C SER A 101 -11.58 -9.73 -21.81
N ASP A 102 -11.54 -8.77 -20.90
CA ASP A 102 -11.19 -7.36 -21.17
C ASP A 102 -10.11 -6.77 -20.26
N SER A 103 -9.81 -7.37 -19.10
CA SER A 103 -8.80 -6.87 -18.15
C SER A 103 -8.46 -7.92 -17.10
N PHE A 104 -8.27 -7.48 -15.84
CA PHE A 104 -8.03 -8.30 -14.66
C PHE A 104 -8.93 -7.88 -13.52
N PHE A 105 -9.27 -8.82 -12.63
CA PHE A 105 -9.88 -8.52 -11.35
C PHE A 105 -9.25 -9.34 -10.24
N VAL A 106 -9.30 -8.84 -9.01
CA VAL A 106 -8.88 -9.60 -7.83
C VAL A 106 -10.06 -10.40 -7.29
N LEU A 107 -9.83 -11.69 -7.07
CA LEU A 107 -10.76 -12.59 -6.38
C LEU A 107 -10.12 -12.99 -5.05
N ALA A 108 -10.80 -12.71 -3.93
CA ALA A 108 -10.27 -12.89 -2.58
C ALA A 108 -11.17 -13.81 -1.74
N ILE A 109 -11.15 -15.10 -2.03
CA ILE A 109 -11.97 -16.11 -1.35
C ILE A 109 -11.30 -16.55 -0.05
N GLY A 110 -11.82 -16.07 1.08
CA GLY A 110 -11.27 -16.33 2.40
C GLY A 110 -11.79 -17.60 3.10
N ASN A 111 -12.84 -18.25 2.58
CA ASN A 111 -13.43 -19.45 3.20
C ASN A 111 -14.22 -20.31 2.19
N ASP A 112 -14.56 -21.54 2.63
CA ASP A 112 -15.22 -22.54 1.76
C ASP A 112 -16.63 -22.13 1.36
N ALA A 113 -17.34 -21.36 2.18
CA ALA A 113 -18.69 -20.87 1.82
C ALA A 113 -18.62 -19.83 0.67
N GLN A 114 -17.63 -18.95 0.67
CA GLN A 114 -17.39 -18.03 -0.43
C GLN A 114 -16.95 -18.78 -1.69
N PHE A 115 -16.14 -19.83 -1.56
CA PHE A 115 -15.74 -20.68 -2.69
C PHE A 115 -16.96 -21.32 -3.36
N ARG A 116 -17.90 -21.90 -2.58
CA ARG A 116 -19.15 -22.45 -3.11
C ARG A 116 -19.99 -21.40 -3.84
N LYS A 117 -20.09 -20.18 -3.29
CA LYS A 117 -20.83 -19.08 -3.94
C LYS A 117 -20.18 -18.66 -5.26
N PHE A 118 -18.86 -18.56 -5.30
CA PHE A 118 -18.10 -18.28 -6.50
C PHE A 118 -18.34 -19.36 -7.57
N CYS A 119 -18.11 -20.63 -7.24
CA CYS A 119 -18.26 -21.74 -8.18
C CYS A 119 -19.69 -21.84 -8.74
N LYS A 120 -20.69 -21.60 -7.90
CA LYS A 120 -22.08 -21.55 -8.36
C LYS A 120 -22.33 -20.43 -9.39
N PHE A 121 -21.71 -19.26 -9.19
CA PHE A 121 -21.82 -18.13 -10.12
C PHE A 121 -21.00 -18.35 -11.38
N ALA A 122 -19.84 -18.99 -11.26
CA ALA A 122 -18.94 -19.33 -12.35
C ALA A 122 -19.43 -20.56 -13.17
N GLU A 123 -20.63 -21.07 -12.92
CA GLU A 123 -21.23 -22.24 -13.59
C GLU A 123 -20.40 -23.53 -13.45
N ALA A 124 -19.64 -23.64 -12.36
CA ALA A 124 -18.82 -24.81 -11.99
C ALA A 124 -19.18 -25.33 -10.58
N PRO A 125 -20.47 -25.69 -10.31
CA PRO A 125 -20.96 -26.04 -8.97
C PRO A 125 -20.35 -27.34 -8.42
N GLU A 126 -19.72 -28.17 -9.25
CA GLU A 126 -19.07 -29.43 -8.88
C GLU A 126 -17.70 -29.22 -8.19
N LEU A 127 -17.00 -28.11 -8.45
CA LEU A 127 -15.64 -27.88 -7.92
C LEU A 127 -15.55 -27.95 -6.37
N PRO A 128 -16.51 -27.40 -5.60
CA PRO A 128 -16.45 -27.48 -4.14
C PRO A 128 -16.65 -28.89 -3.57
N ASP A 129 -17.16 -29.83 -4.35
CA ASP A 129 -17.38 -31.21 -3.94
C ASP A 129 -16.26 -32.15 -4.44
N ASP A 130 -15.39 -31.68 -5.30
CA ASP A 130 -14.15 -32.36 -5.68
C ASP A 130 -13.20 -32.42 -4.47
N SER A 131 -12.72 -33.64 -4.16
CA SER A 131 -11.82 -33.87 -3.01
C SER A 131 -10.52 -33.04 -3.06
N ARG A 132 -10.09 -32.63 -4.25
CA ARG A 132 -8.91 -31.78 -4.46
C ARG A 132 -9.13 -30.32 -4.02
N PHE A 133 -10.39 -29.87 -3.90
CA PHE A 133 -10.72 -28.44 -3.69
C PHE A 133 -11.67 -28.19 -2.53
N LYS A 134 -12.06 -29.22 -1.81
CA LYS A 134 -13.10 -29.19 -0.78
C LYS A 134 -12.80 -28.25 0.37
N THR A 135 -11.56 -28.24 0.83
CA THR A 135 -11.08 -27.34 1.90
C THR A 135 -10.01 -26.38 1.37
N ASN A 136 -9.74 -25.29 2.10
CA ASN A 136 -8.65 -24.40 1.73
C ASN A 136 -7.29 -25.15 1.67
N ALA A 137 -7.04 -26.08 2.60
CA ALA A 137 -5.81 -26.88 2.60
C ALA A 137 -5.68 -27.72 1.32
N ASP A 138 -6.78 -28.33 0.86
CA ASP A 138 -6.80 -29.11 -0.38
C ASP A 138 -6.56 -28.18 -1.59
N ARG A 139 -7.18 -27.00 -1.61
CA ARG A 139 -6.97 -26.00 -2.68
C ARG A 139 -5.54 -25.47 -2.72
N VAL A 140 -4.91 -25.22 -1.57
CA VAL A 140 -3.50 -24.82 -1.50
C VAL A 140 -2.60 -25.89 -2.09
N LYS A 141 -2.85 -27.16 -1.75
CA LYS A 141 -2.08 -28.31 -2.27
C LYS A 141 -2.26 -28.49 -3.79
N ASN A 142 -3.42 -28.18 -4.33
CA ASN A 142 -3.77 -28.37 -5.74
C ASN A 142 -3.93 -27.01 -6.45
N ARG A 143 -3.17 -25.99 -6.00
CA ARG A 143 -3.24 -24.61 -6.47
C ARG A 143 -3.20 -24.48 -7.99
N ASP A 144 -2.18 -25.04 -8.62
CA ASP A 144 -1.92 -24.82 -10.05
C ASP A 144 -3.07 -25.34 -10.92
N VAL A 145 -3.61 -26.49 -10.54
CA VAL A 145 -4.78 -27.08 -11.24
C VAL A 145 -6.00 -26.19 -11.09
N LEU A 146 -6.30 -25.76 -9.84
CA LEU A 146 -7.49 -24.95 -9.57
C LEU A 146 -7.38 -23.57 -10.20
N VAL A 147 -6.22 -22.93 -10.13
CA VAL A 147 -6.01 -21.59 -10.70
C VAL A 147 -6.15 -21.63 -12.22
N THR A 148 -5.63 -22.65 -12.89
CA THR A 148 -5.82 -22.83 -14.34
C THR A 148 -7.31 -22.94 -14.68
N MET A 149 -8.07 -23.81 -13.99
CA MET A 149 -9.51 -23.96 -14.22
C MET A 149 -10.28 -22.64 -13.98
N ILE A 150 -9.94 -21.89 -12.94
CA ILE A 150 -10.58 -20.59 -12.67
C ILE A 150 -10.24 -19.57 -13.76
N ASN A 151 -8.99 -19.52 -14.24
CA ASN A 151 -8.61 -18.65 -15.35
C ASN A 151 -9.43 -18.93 -16.62
N ASP A 152 -9.64 -20.20 -16.95
CA ASP A 152 -10.45 -20.57 -18.10
C ASP A 152 -11.90 -20.08 -17.96
N LEU A 153 -12.47 -20.19 -16.76
CA LEU A 153 -13.82 -19.68 -16.47
C LEU A 153 -13.90 -18.15 -16.52
N THR A 154 -12.89 -17.46 -15.95
CA THR A 154 -12.94 -16.00 -15.81
C THR A 154 -12.74 -15.26 -17.12
N GLN A 155 -11.98 -15.81 -18.04
CA GLN A 155 -11.75 -15.23 -19.37
C GLN A 155 -12.99 -15.22 -20.25
N GLY A 156 -14.01 -16.03 -19.95
CA GLY A 156 -15.27 -16.07 -20.69
C GLY A 156 -16.15 -14.83 -20.56
N PHE A 157 -15.92 -13.99 -19.55
CA PHE A 157 -16.75 -12.81 -19.24
C PHE A 157 -15.93 -11.59 -18.94
N SER A 158 -16.58 -10.39 -19.05
CA SER A 158 -15.93 -9.10 -18.75
C SER A 158 -15.68 -8.92 -17.24
N THR A 159 -14.72 -8.07 -16.90
CA THR A 159 -14.43 -7.65 -15.52
C THR A 159 -15.70 -7.15 -14.82
N ARG A 160 -16.51 -6.34 -15.50
CA ARG A 160 -17.77 -5.81 -14.96
C ARG A 160 -18.75 -6.94 -14.59
N HIS A 161 -18.90 -7.97 -15.43
CA HIS A 161 -19.74 -9.13 -15.12
C HIS A 161 -19.34 -9.79 -13.80
N TRP A 162 -18.03 -10.03 -13.62
CA TRP A 162 -17.51 -10.65 -12.40
C TRP A 162 -17.74 -9.78 -11.17
N LEU A 163 -17.37 -8.48 -11.23
CA LEU A 163 -17.50 -7.57 -10.11
C LEU A 163 -18.95 -7.41 -9.65
N GLU A 164 -19.90 -7.15 -10.56
CA GLU A 164 -21.31 -6.98 -10.22
C GLU A 164 -21.95 -8.30 -9.72
N GLY A 165 -21.61 -9.41 -10.35
CA GLY A 165 -22.16 -10.71 -10.00
C GLY A 165 -21.69 -11.23 -8.65
N LEU A 166 -20.39 -11.07 -8.35
CA LEU A 166 -19.79 -11.52 -7.10
C LEU A 166 -20.14 -10.61 -5.92
N ALA A 167 -20.23 -9.29 -6.14
CA ALA A 167 -20.67 -8.34 -5.10
C ALA A 167 -22.08 -8.68 -4.59
N LYS A 168 -23.04 -8.98 -5.49
CA LYS A 168 -24.41 -9.40 -5.12
C LYS A 168 -24.42 -10.68 -4.28
N ARG A 169 -23.37 -11.49 -4.34
CA ARG A 169 -23.23 -12.76 -3.61
C ARG A 169 -22.34 -12.64 -2.38
N GLN A 170 -21.86 -11.45 -2.09
CA GLN A 170 -20.93 -11.20 -0.97
C GLN A 170 -19.65 -12.06 -1.09
N VAL A 171 -19.15 -12.22 -2.29
CA VAL A 171 -17.82 -12.79 -2.56
C VAL A 171 -16.86 -11.62 -2.76
N PRO A 172 -15.82 -11.48 -1.95
CA PRO A 172 -14.87 -10.38 -2.06
C PRO A 172 -14.13 -10.40 -3.40
N CYS A 173 -14.24 -9.30 -4.12
CA CYS A 173 -13.55 -9.07 -5.38
C CYS A 173 -13.37 -7.56 -5.60
N GLY A 174 -12.46 -7.20 -6.49
CA GLY A 174 -12.20 -5.80 -6.84
C GLY A 174 -11.49 -5.65 -8.18
N PRO A 175 -11.58 -4.49 -8.83
CA PRO A 175 -10.83 -4.21 -10.05
C PRO A 175 -9.33 -4.03 -9.74
N VAL A 176 -8.50 -4.16 -10.77
CA VAL A 176 -7.10 -3.73 -10.73
C VAL A 176 -7.05 -2.34 -11.37
N ASN A 177 -7.16 -1.31 -10.56
CA ASN A 177 -7.23 0.07 -11.02
C ASN A 177 -5.86 0.62 -11.43
N THR A 178 -5.85 1.43 -12.47
CA THR A 178 -4.77 2.37 -12.77
C THR A 178 -4.77 3.53 -11.78
N ILE A 179 -3.67 4.30 -11.70
CA ILE A 179 -3.60 5.49 -10.84
C ILE A 179 -4.71 6.49 -11.21
N LYS A 180 -5.00 6.65 -12.50
CA LYS A 180 -6.11 7.50 -12.94
C LYS A 180 -7.45 7.04 -12.39
N GLU A 181 -7.76 5.76 -12.52
CA GLU A 181 -9.02 5.19 -12.04
C GLU A 181 -9.16 5.27 -10.51
N VAL A 182 -8.04 5.24 -9.76
CA VAL A 182 -8.07 5.49 -8.31
C VAL A 182 -8.55 6.91 -8.02
N PHE A 183 -8.05 7.95 -8.72
CA PHE A 183 -8.45 9.33 -8.48
C PHE A 183 -9.82 9.67 -9.11
N ASP A 184 -10.30 8.90 -10.09
CA ASP A 184 -11.66 9.00 -10.63
C ASP A 184 -12.70 8.26 -9.75
N ASP A 185 -12.28 7.44 -8.78
CA ASP A 185 -13.18 6.67 -7.91
C ASP A 185 -14.02 7.60 -7.02
N PRO A 186 -15.38 7.46 -7.02
CA PRO A 186 -16.26 8.32 -6.22
C PRO A 186 -15.95 8.33 -4.72
N GLN A 187 -15.45 7.23 -4.16
CA GLN A 187 -15.08 7.15 -2.74
C GLN A 187 -13.79 7.95 -2.47
N ILE A 188 -12.80 7.88 -3.36
CA ILE A 188 -11.55 8.66 -3.27
C ILE A 188 -11.84 10.15 -3.39
N GLN A 189 -12.73 10.54 -4.32
CA GLN A 189 -13.17 11.93 -4.46
C GLN A 189 -13.95 12.40 -3.21
N HIS A 190 -14.92 11.62 -2.73
CA HIS A 190 -15.65 11.93 -1.49
C HIS A 190 -14.71 12.05 -0.27
N ARG A 191 -13.62 11.30 -0.25
CA ARG A 191 -12.60 11.36 0.80
C ARG A 191 -11.59 12.50 0.60
N GLU A 192 -11.76 13.32 -0.44
CA GLU A 192 -10.86 14.45 -0.73
C GLU A 192 -9.39 14.04 -0.74
N MET A 193 -9.10 12.95 -1.46
CA MET A 193 -7.73 12.45 -1.57
C MET A 193 -6.93 13.16 -2.67
N GLU A 194 -7.54 14.06 -3.42
CA GLU A 194 -6.91 15.01 -4.30
C GLU A 194 -7.17 16.42 -3.77
N ILE A 195 -6.10 17.22 -3.59
CA ILE A 195 -6.17 18.59 -3.12
C ILE A 195 -5.44 19.52 -4.08
N SER A 196 -5.85 20.79 -4.11
CA SER A 196 -5.22 21.82 -4.92
C SER A 196 -4.74 22.98 -4.03
N MET A 197 -3.50 23.42 -4.23
CA MET A 197 -2.90 24.52 -3.45
C MET A 197 -2.23 25.55 -4.39
N PRO A 198 -2.28 26.85 -4.05
CA PRO A 198 -1.54 27.86 -4.80
C PRO A 198 -0.04 27.55 -4.85
N HIS A 199 0.57 27.70 -6.03
CA HIS A 199 2.00 27.45 -6.19
C HIS A 199 2.60 28.38 -7.27
N PRO A 200 3.70 29.10 -6.96
CA PRO A 200 4.23 30.16 -7.85
C PRO A 200 4.81 29.64 -9.16
N LEU A 201 5.29 28.41 -9.21
CA LEU A 201 5.88 27.80 -10.42
C LEU A 201 4.85 27.00 -11.25
N SER A 202 3.59 26.94 -10.86
CA SER A 202 2.57 26.25 -11.63
C SER A 202 1.98 27.16 -12.71
N GLY A 203 1.91 26.68 -13.94
CA GLY A 203 1.40 27.44 -15.09
C GLY A 203 -0.06 27.88 -14.96
N ASN A 204 -0.87 27.22 -14.14
CA ASN A 204 -2.25 27.58 -13.81
C ASN A 204 -2.41 28.19 -12.42
N GLY A 205 -1.32 28.51 -11.73
CA GLY A 205 -1.31 29.10 -10.38
C GLY A 205 -1.53 28.11 -9.24
N ASN A 206 -1.79 26.83 -9.51
CA ASN A 206 -2.04 25.82 -8.49
C ASN A 206 -1.26 24.53 -8.76
N VAL A 207 -0.92 23.80 -7.69
CA VAL A 207 -0.39 22.42 -7.76
C VAL A 207 -1.40 21.45 -7.17
N THR A 208 -1.61 20.34 -7.86
CA THR A 208 -2.46 19.24 -7.38
C THR A 208 -1.61 18.23 -6.62
N LEU A 209 -2.08 17.84 -5.44
CA LEU A 209 -1.35 16.99 -4.49
C LEU A 209 -2.24 15.87 -3.97
N ILE A 210 -1.59 14.81 -3.44
CA ILE A 210 -2.30 13.74 -2.74
C ILE A 210 -2.70 14.23 -1.35
N GLY A 211 -4.00 14.12 -1.02
CA GLY A 211 -4.54 14.48 0.27
C GLY A 211 -4.16 13.50 1.39
N SER A 212 -4.24 13.96 2.63
CA SER A 212 -3.98 13.12 3.80
C SER A 212 -5.09 12.06 4.00
N PRO A 213 -4.75 10.80 4.28
CA PRO A 213 -5.71 9.77 4.65
C PRO A 213 -6.28 9.98 6.07
N LEU A 214 -5.66 10.82 6.90
CA LEU A 214 -6.09 11.08 8.27
C LEU A 214 -7.32 11.98 8.30
N LYS A 215 -8.44 11.47 8.80
CA LYS A 215 -9.72 12.19 8.90
C LYS A 215 -10.15 12.25 10.36
N MET A 216 -9.58 13.22 11.09
CA MET A 216 -9.84 13.41 12.54
C MET A 216 -10.96 14.41 12.75
N SER A 217 -11.98 14.04 13.54
CA SER A 217 -13.20 14.84 13.71
C SER A 217 -12.99 16.13 14.50
N ALA A 218 -12.07 16.14 15.46
CA ALA A 218 -11.81 17.30 16.33
C ALA A 218 -10.61 18.14 15.86
N THR A 219 -9.62 17.51 15.22
CA THR A 219 -8.38 18.16 14.76
C THR A 219 -8.08 17.74 13.33
N PRO A 220 -8.89 18.18 12.36
CA PRO A 220 -8.69 17.82 10.96
C PRO A 220 -7.34 18.31 10.45
N VAL A 221 -6.77 17.60 9.50
CA VAL A 221 -5.53 18.02 8.84
C VAL A 221 -5.78 19.32 8.06
N THR A 222 -4.89 20.29 8.23
CA THR A 222 -4.90 21.56 7.49
C THR A 222 -3.68 21.62 6.58
N TYR A 223 -3.89 22.06 5.33
CA TYR A 223 -2.85 22.25 4.33
C TYR A 223 -2.44 23.73 4.32
N ARG A 224 -1.34 24.07 5.02
CA ARG A 224 -0.92 25.48 5.19
C ARG A 224 0.02 25.94 4.09
N HIS A 225 0.92 25.08 3.65
CA HIS A 225 1.94 25.40 2.66
C HIS A 225 1.95 24.34 1.56
N ALA A 226 2.02 24.79 0.31
CA ALA A 226 2.36 23.92 -0.81
C ALA A 226 3.83 23.51 -0.73
N PRO A 227 4.27 22.49 -1.49
CA PRO A 227 5.70 22.16 -1.57
C PRO A 227 6.51 23.41 -1.92
N PRO A 228 7.51 23.77 -1.11
CA PRO A 228 8.24 25.03 -1.29
C PRO A 228 9.20 24.98 -2.49
N THR A 229 9.48 26.14 -3.06
CA THR A 229 10.65 26.31 -3.93
C THR A 229 11.94 26.32 -3.09
N LEU A 230 13.09 26.06 -3.72
CA LEU A 230 14.37 26.10 -3.02
C LEU A 230 14.60 27.46 -2.36
N GLY A 231 14.88 27.46 -1.06
CA GLY A 231 15.15 28.69 -0.29
C GLY A 231 13.92 29.57 -0.01
N GLN A 232 12.69 29.14 -0.37
CA GLN A 232 11.48 29.99 -0.26
C GLN A 232 11.26 30.55 1.17
N HIS A 233 11.59 29.79 2.20
CA HIS A 233 11.34 30.16 3.60
C HIS A 233 12.63 30.47 4.38
N THR A 234 13.77 30.67 3.70
CA THR A 234 15.07 30.90 4.36
C THR A 234 15.02 32.13 5.26
N ASP A 235 14.58 33.28 4.73
CA ASP A 235 14.53 34.53 5.50
C ASP A 235 13.55 34.45 6.68
N GLU A 236 12.36 33.87 6.45
CA GLU A 236 11.34 33.64 7.48
C GLU A 236 11.90 32.77 8.64
N ILE A 237 12.56 31.68 8.31
CA ILE A 237 13.13 30.75 9.30
C ILE A 237 14.27 31.41 10.09
N LEU A 238 15.18 32.13 9.43
CA LEU A 238 16.29 32.82 10.08
C LEU A 238 15.78 33.92 11.03
N GLU A 239 14.75 34.65 10.63
CA GLU A 239 14.14 35.67 11.47
C GLU A 239 13.37 35.05 12.64
N GLU A 240 12.41 34.16 12.38
CA GLU A 240 11.50 33.63 13.41
C GLU A 240 12.17 32.71 14.44
N LEU A 241 13.11 31.84 13.99
CA LEU A 241 13.72 30.86 14.87
C LEU A 241 15.06 31.30 15.45
N LEU A 242 15.82 32.12 14.74
CA LEU A 242 17.13 32.58 15.20
C LEU A 242 17.16 34.05 15.60
N GLY A 243 16.07 34.80 15.36
CA GLY A 243 15.97 36.23 15.70
C GLY A 243 16.93 37.11 14.89
N MET A 244 17.38 36.65 13.71
CA MET A 244 18.32 37.36 12.87
C MET A 244 17.65 38.57 12.22
N ASP A 245 18.32 39.73 12.29
CA ASP A 245 17.86 40.91 11.60
C ASP A 245 18.16 40.86 10.08
N GLU A 246 17.67 41.85 9.33
CA GLU A 246 17.84 41.92 7.89
C GLU A 246 19.30 42.01 7.45
N ASP A 247 20.13 42.73 8.19
CA ASP A 247 21.55 42.93 7.86
C ASP A 247 22.33 41.61 8.07
N GLU A 248 22.03 40.89 9.14
CA GLU A 248 22.64 39.57 9.43
C GLU A 248 22.27 38.55 8.33
N ARG A 249 21.00 38.50 7.90
CA ARG A 249 20.55 37.64 6.81
C ARG A 249 21.23 37.98 5.48
N ARG A 250 21.35 39.31 5.15
CA ARG A 250 22.06 39.76 3.97
C ARG A 250 23.55 39.37 3.97
N GLU A 251 24.17 39.43 5.15
CA GLU A 251 25.59 39.02 5.29
C GLU A 251 25.75 37.52 4.98
N LEU A 252 24.87 36.68 5.46
CA LEU A 252 24.88 35.25 5.16
C LEU A 252 24.69 34.97 3.66
N ALA A 253 23.76 35.66 3.02
CA ALA A 253 23.55 35.55 1.58
C ALA A 253 24.75 35.99 0.77
N MET A 254 25.41 37.13 1.16
CA MET A 254 26.64 37.59 0.49
C MET A 254 27.80 36.61 0.64
N LYS A 255 27.88 35.92 1.79
CA LYS A 255 28.87 34.86 2.04
C LYS A 255 28.50 33.50 1.42
N LYS A 256 27.36 33.42 0.73
CA LYS A 256 26.82 32.18 0.14
C LYS A 256 26.69 31.03 1.17
N VAL A 257 26.28 31.36 2.38
CA VAL A 257 25.98 30.39 3.43
C VAL A 257 24.54 29.90 3.28
N VAL A 258 23.68 30.80 2.83
CA VAL A 258 22.26 30.55 2.51
C VAL A 258 21.93 31.09 1.12
#